data_c80209be1feae5ba372cbdbb3479a054
#
_entry.id   c80209be1feae5ba372cbdbb3479a054
#
_cell.length_a   1.000
_cell.length_b   1.000
_cell.length_c   1.000
_cell.angle_alpha   90.00
_cell.angle_beta   90.00
_cell.angle_gamma   90.00
#
_symmetry.space_group_name_H-M   'P 1'
#
loop_
_entity.id
_entity.type
_entity.pdbx_description
1 polymer ?
#
loop_
_entity_poly.entity_id
_entity_poly.type
_entity_poly.pdbx_seq_one_letter_code
_entity_poly.pdbx_strand_id
1 'polypeptide(L)'
;LHLADELHKRVIGQDEGVELVTEAIIRSKAGIKDPTKPIGSFLFLGPTGVGKTELAKALAASLFDDENNMVRIDMSEYMEKYSVSRLIGAPPGYVGYDEGGQLTEAVRRKPYSVVLFDEIEKAHPDVFNVLLQVLDDGRITDSQGRTVDFKNTILIMTSNIGSQYLLDGMDDHGNISEESQTMVMNDLRAHFRPEFLNRLDETIMFKPLTKDNIYDII
;
A
#
# COMPACT_ATOMS: atom_id res chain seq x y z
N LEU A 1 9.99 13.81 -15.13
CA LEU A 1 10.56 12.60 -14.61
C LEU A 1 11.56 12.82 -13.49
N HIS A 2 11.17 13.70 -12.55
CA HIS A 2 11.95 13.97 -11.34
C HIS A 2 11.27 13.40 -10.11
N LEU A 3 10.52 12.30 -10.30
CA LEU A 3 9.73 11.70 -9.22
C LEU A 3 10.60 11.29 -8.03
N ALA A 4 11.72 10.61 -8.28
CA ALA A 4 12.62 10.19 -7.20
C ALA A 4 13.12 11.40 -6.40
N ASP A 5 13.51 12.47 -7.08
CA ASP A 5 13.99 13.69 -6.42
C ASP A 5 12.92 14.34 -5.54
N GLU A 6 11.69 14.39 -6.04
CA GLU A 6 10.56 14.94 -5.27
C GLU A 6 10.24 14.09 -4.04
N LEU A 7 10.28 12.76 -4.18
CA LEU A 7 10.04 11.85 -3.07
C LEU A 7 11.14 11.95 -2.01
N HIS A 8 12.41 12.06 -2.43
CA HIS A 8 13.54 12.20 -1.50
C HIS A 8 13.48 13.49 -0.68
N LYS A 9 12.85 14.53 -1.17
CA LYS A 9 12.68 15.78 -0.42
C LYS A 9 11.77 15.61 0.79
N ARG A 10 10.78 14.69 0.72
CA ARG A 10 9.81 14.49 1.78
C ARG A 10 10.10 13.27 2.64
N VAL A 11 10.74 12.25 2.08
CA VAL A 11 10.97 10.96 2.74
C VAL A 11 12.46 10.78 2.99
N ILE A 12 12.84 10.86 4.26
CA ILE A 12 14.24 10.81 4.68
C ILE A 12 14.59 9.40 5.14
N GLY A 13 15.76 8.91 4.73
CA GLY A 13 16.31 7.66 5.21
C GLY A 13 15.76 6.39 4.57
N GLN A 14 15.01 6.53 3.46
CA GLN A 14 14.39 5.40 2.76
C GLN A 14 14.78 5.37 1.28
N ASP A 15 16.03 5.64 0.97
CA ASP A 15 16.51 5.83 -0.40
C ASP A 15 16.25 4.63 -1.30
N GLU A 16 16.53 3.42 -0.81
CA GLU A 16 16.29 2.20 -1.57
C GLU A 16 14.79 2.01 -1.87
N GLY A 17 13.94 2.22 -0.86
CA GLY A 17 12.50 2.10 -1.03
C GLY A 17 11.94 3.11 -2.02
N VAL A 18 12.40 4.35 -1.97
CA VAL A 18 12.01 5.40 -2.91
C VAL A 18 12.41 5.02 -4.34
N GLU A 19 13.61 4.50 -4.55
CA GLU A 19 14.06 4.06 -5.86
C GLU A 19 13.23 2.91 -6.41
N LEU A 20 12.92 1.91 -5.59
CA LEU A 20 12.09 0.75 -6.00
C LEU A 20 10.68 1.18 -6.41
N VAL A 21 10.05 2.06 -5.64
CA VAL A 21 8.72 2.60 -5.97
C VAL A 21 8.77 3.38 -7.27
N THR A 22 9.77 4.25 -7.43
CA THR A 22 9.93 5.09 -8.62
C THR A 22 10.11 4.23 -9.87
N GLU A 23 10.95 3.22 -9.82
CA GLU A 23 11.18 2.31 -10.95
C GLU A 23 9.91 1.58 -11.37
N ALA A 24 9.13 1.09 -10.42
CA ALA A 24 7.88 0.38 -10.72
C ALA A 24 6.87 1.31 -11.40
N ILE A 25 6.75 2.55 -10.94
CA ILE A 25 5.85 3.54 -11.53
C ILE A 25 6.29 3.93 -12.94
N ILE A 26 7.59 4.11 -13.15
CA ILE A 26 8.15 4.42 -14.48
C ILE A 26 7.85 3.29 -15.46
N ARG A 27 8.04 2.01 -15.05
CA ARG A 27 7.73 0.86 -15.89
C ARG A 27 6.25 0.83 -16.28
N SER A 28 5.36 1.14 -15.35
CA SER A 28 3.93 1.19 -15.62
C SER A 28 3.58 2.26 -16.65
N LYS A 29 4.14 3.46 -16.49
CA LYS A 29 3.89 4.57 -17.42
C LYS A 29 4.51 4.37 -18.79
N ALA A 30 5.56 3.57 -18.89
CA ALA A 30 6.19 3.21 -20.15
C ALA A 30 5.42 2.13 -20.93
N GLY A 31 4.30 1.63 -20.40
CA GLY A 31 3.47 0.62 -21.05
C GLY A 31 4.02 -0.80 -20.95
N ILE A 32 5.00 -1.03 -20.09
CA ILE A 32 5.58 -2.36 -19.88
C ILE A 32 4.64 -3.23 -19.04
N LYS A 33 3.83 -2.61 -18.22
CA LYS A 33 2.87 -3.27 -17.34
C LYS A 33 1.47 -3.28 -17.98
N ASP A 34 0.64 -4.27 -17.61
CA ASP A 34 -0.76 -4.36 -18.04
C ASP A 34 -1.51 -3.07 -17.67
N PRO A 35 -2.06 -2.34 -18.68
CA PRO A 35 -2.72 -1.06 -18.40
C PRO A 35 -4.07 -1.18 -17.70
N THR A 36 -4.63 -2.39 -17.58
CA THR A 36 -5.89 -2.62 -16.87
C THR A 36 -5.71 -2.76 -15.38
N LYS A 37 -4.48 -2.98 -14.92
CA LYS A 37 -4.15 -3.12 -13.50
C LYS A 37 -3.75 -1.77 -12.90
N PRO A 38 -3.73 -1.64 -11.55
CA PRO A 38 -3.25 -0.42 -10.91
C PRO A 38 -1.86 -0.01 -11.39
N ILE A 39 -1.57 1.29 -11.33
CA ILE A 39 -0.26 1.84 -11.72
C ILE A 39 0.87 1.18 -10.95
N GLY A 40 0.66 0.94 -9.65
CA GLY A 40 1.59 0.24 -8.82
C GLY A 40 0.88 -0.41 -7.64
N SER A 41 1.49 -1.46 -7.10
CA SER A 41 1.01 -2.15 -5.90
C SER A 41 2.20 -2.51 -5.03
N PHE A 42 2.17 -2.04 -3.78
CA PHE A 42 3.32 -2.10 -2.88
C PHE A 42 2.90 -2.55 -1.49
N LEU A 43 3.77 -3.34 -0.86
CA LEU A 43 3.66 -3.66 0.55
C LEU A 43 4.80 -2.94 1.28
N PHE A 44 4.45 -2.05 2.21
CA PHE A 44 5.40 -1.31 3.03
C PHE A 44 5.50 -1.96 4.40
N LEU A 45 6.70 -2.40 4.74
CA LEU A 45 6.99 -3.04 6.02
C LEU A 45 7.83 -2.12 6.89
N GLY A 46 7.68 -2.24 8.17
CA GLY A 46 8.49 -1.51 9.13
C GLY A 46 7.68 -0.99 10.31
N PRO A 47 8.37 -0.52 11.34
CA PRO A 47 7.72 0.01 12.54
C PRO A 47 6.95 1.30 12.23
N THR A 48 6.11 1.70 13.17
CA THR A 48 5.37 2.96 13.07
C THR A 48 6.34 4.15 13.08
N GLY A 49 6.03 5.18 12.31
CA GLY A 49 6.77 6.45 12.35
C GLY A 49 8.04 6.50 11.50
N VAL A 50 8.24 5.56 10.58
CA VAL A 50 9.43 5.53 9.72
C VAL A 50 9.22 6.14 8.32
N GLY A 51 8.04 6.70 8.04
CA GLY A 51 7.80 7.40 6.78
C GLY A 51 6.90 6.68 5.78
N LYS A 52 6.24 5.58 6.16
CA LYS A 52 5.35 4.85 5.24
C LYS A 52 4.19 5.72 4.74
N THR A 53 3.49 6.37 5.65
CA THR A 53 2.39 7.28 5.29
C THR A 53 2.91 8.51 4.55
N GLU A 54 4.06 9.04 4.94
CA GLU A 54 4.66 10.19 4.29
C GLU A 54 5.02 9.90 2.82
N LEU A 55 5.52 8.70 2.53
CA LEU A 55 5.78 8.29 1.15
C LEU A 55 4.48 8.21 0.34
N ALA A 56 3.41 7.67 0.93
CA ALA A 56 2.10 7.62 0.28
C ALA A 56 1.60 9.03 -0.06
N LYS A 57 1.70 9.97 0.86
CA LYS A 57 1.31 11.37 0.64
C LYS A 57 2.18 12.04 -0.42
N ALA A 58 3.47 11.79 -0.40
CA ALA A 58 4.39 12.34 -1.39
C ALA A 58 4.07 11.84 -2.80
N LEU A 59 3.71 10.56 -2.94
CA LEU A 59 3.27 10.00 -4.21
C LEU A 59 1.98 10.68 -4.71
N ALA A 60 1.01 10.88 -3.83
CA ALA A 60 -0.23 11.55 -4.20
C ALA A 60 0.04 12.99 -4.65
N ALA A 61 0.89 13.73 -3.94
CA ALA A 61 1.26 15.09 -4.31
C ALA A 61 1.97 15.15 -5.67
N SER A 62 2.91 14.25 -5.92
CA SER A 62 3.73 14.28 -7.14
C SER A 62 3.02 13.73 -8.37
N LEU A 63 2.18 12.72 -8.23
CA LEU A 63 1.53 12.05 -9.36
C LEU A 63 0.10 12.50 -9.59
N PHE A 64 -0.58 12.93 -8.54
CA PHE A 64 -2.00 13.30 -8.59
C PHE A 64 -2.25 14.74 -8.12
N ASP A 65 -1.22 15.56 -8.10
CA ASP A 65 -1.21 17.02 -7.88
C ASP A 65 -1.61 17.48 -6.49
N ASP A 66 -2.08 16.61 -5.60
CA ASP A 66 -2.50 16.97 -4.25
C ASP A 66 -2.34 15.77 -3.31
N GLU A 67 -1.70 15.97 -2.17
CA GLU A 67 -1.53 14.91 -1.17
C GLU A 67 -2.87 14.40 -0.61
N ASN A 68 -3.96 15.15 -0.79
CA ASN A 68 -5.31 14.75 -0.41
C ASN A 68 -5.97 13.81 -1.43
N ASN A 69 -5.34 13.58 -2.58
CA ASN A 69 -5.78 12.55 -3.52
C ASN A 69 -5.33 11.18 -3.03
N MET A 70 -5.80 10.85 -1.84
CA MET A 70 -5.50 9.62 -1.15
C MET A 70 -6.76 9.07 -0.48
N VAL A 71 -6.97 7.78 -0.61
CA VAL A 71 -8.02 7.04 0.09
C VAL A 71 -7.32 6.20 1.14
N ARG A 72 -7.70 6.35 2.40
CA ARG A 72 -7.09 5.61 3.51
C ARG A 72 -8.09 4.69 4.16
N ILE A 73 -7.78 3.40 4.19
CA ILE A 73 -8.61 2.36 4.79
C ILE A 73 -7.78 1.64 5.85
N ASP A 74 -8.22 1.70 7.10
CA ASP A 74 -7.55 1.01 8.20
C ASP A 74 -8.14 -0.40 8.34
N MET A 75 -7.34 -1.42 8.06
CA MET A 75 -7.78 -2.81 8.08
C MET A 75 -8.10 -3.31 9.49
N SER A 76 -7.68 -2.61 10.54
CA SER A 76 -8.11 -2.96 11.90
C SER A 76 -9.61 -2.80 12.12
N GLU A 77 -10.28 -2.02 11.27
CA GLU A 77 -11.74 -1.84 11.27
C GLU A 77 -12.47 -2.86 10.39
N TYR A 78 -11.74 -3.77 9.72
CA TYR A 78 -12.27 -4.75 8.76
C TYR A 78 -11.85 -6.17 9.12
N MET A 79 -11.87 -6.48 10.41
CA MET A 79 -11.45 -7.78 10.95
C MET A 79 -12.58 -8.82 10.95
N GLU A 80 -13.82 -8.37 10.79
CA GLU A 80 -14.99 -9.23 10.85
C GLU A 80 -15.46 -9.64 9.45
N LYS A 81 -16.14 -10.76 9.35
CA LYS A 81 -16.63 -11.29 8.07
C LYS A 81 -17.56 -10.31 7.36
N TYR A 82 -18.45 -9.65 8.08
CA TYR A 82 -19.39 -8.69 7.51
C TYR A 82 -18.72 -7.39 7.05
N SER A 83 -17.44 -7.21 7.33
CA SER A 83 -16.68 -6.02 6.93
C SER A 83 -16.59 -5.87 5.41
N VAL A 84 -16.77 -6.95 4.65
CA VAL A 84 -16.85 -6.87 3.18
C VAL A 84 -17.97 -5.92 2.77
N SER A 85 -19.14 -5.99 3.43
CA SER A 85 -20.27 -5.10 3.15
C SER A 85 -19.95 -3.63 3.39
N ARG A 86 -19.11 -3.34 4.38
CA ARG A 86 -18.64 -1.97 4.63
C ARG A 86 -17.69 -1.49 3.54
N LEU A 87 -16.93 -2.40 2.97
CA LEU A 87 -15.90 -2.09 1.99
C LEU A 87 -16.47 -1.87 0.58
N ILE A 88 -17.34 -2.77 0.12
CA ILE A 88 -17.90 -2.76 -1.24
C ILE A 88 -19.40 -2.46 -1.31
N GLY A 89 -20.05 -2.31 -0.17
CA GLY A 89 -21.47 -2.03 -0.05
C GLY A 89 -22.27 -3.21 0.45
N ALA A 90 -23.40 -2.92 1.10
CA ALA A 90 -24.34 -3.95 1.60
C ALA A 90 -25.24 -4.41 0.46
N PRO A 91 -25.71 -5.69 0.50
CA PRO A 91 -26.69 -6.17 -0.47
C PRO A 91 -28.02 -5.42 -0.38
N PRO A 92 -28.84 -5.43 -1.45
CA PRO A 92 -30.17 -4.80 -1.41
C PRO A 92 -31.00 -5.31 -0.22
N GLY A 93 -31.65 -4.37 0.47
CA GLY A 93 -32.47 -4.67 1.64
C GLY A 93 -31.73 -4.70 2.96
N TYR A 94 -30.40 -4.56 2.94
CA TYR A 94 -29.58 -4.50 4.16
C TYR A 94 -29.18 -3.06 4.48
N VAL A 95 -28.89 -2.84 5.78
CA VAL A 95 -28.43 -1.52 6.24
C VAL A 95 -27.12 -1.14 5.53
N GLY A 96 -27.04 0.09 5.04
CA GLY A 96 -25.85 0.60 4.34
C GLY A 96 -25.90 0.42 2.82
N TYR A 97 -26.95 -0.19 2.26
CA TYR A 97 -27.06 -0.38 0.82
C TYR A 97 -27.01 0.94 0.05
N ASP A 98 -27.78 1.93 0.49
CA ASP A 98 -27.84 3.24 -0.19
C ASP A 98 -26.56 4.06 -0.06
N GLU A 99 -25.80 3.84 1.01
CA GLU A 99 -24.57 4.56 1.28
C GLU A 99 -23.41 4.07 0.42
N GLY A 100 -23.46 2.81 -0.01
CA GLY A 100 -22.39 2.17 -0.74
C GLY A 100 -21.23 1.75 0.13
N GLY A 101 -20.18 1.20 -0.47
CA GLY A 101 -18.98 0.74 0.23
C GLY A 101 -17.97 1.84 0.45
N GLN A 102 -17.27 1.80 1.56
CA GLN A 102 -16.26 2.82 1.88
C GLN A 102 -15.14 2.87 0.84
N LEU A 103 -14.65 1.71 0.40
CA LEU A 103 -13.61 1.66 -0.63
C LEU A 103 -14.18 2.03 -2.00
N THR A 104 -15.27 1.40 -2.41
CA THR A 104 -15.82 1.57 -3.75
C THR A 104 -16.28 3.00 -4.02
N GLU A 105 -16.95 3.63 -3.05
CA GLU A 105 -17.38 5.02 -3.19
C GLU A 105 -16.20 5.98 -3.18
N ALA A 106 -15.21 5.76 -2.32
CA ALA A 106 -14.03 6.62 -2.24
C ALA A 106 -13.23 6.61 -3.55
N VAL A 107 -13.01 5.44 -4.14
CA VAL A 107 -12.27 5.32 -5.40
C VAL A 107 -13.08 5.87 -6.57
N ARG A 108 -14.41 5.71 -6.55
CA ARG A 108 -15.27 6.30 -7.56
C ARG A 108 -15.17 7.83 -7.57
N ARG A 109 -15.08 8.44 -6.39
CA ARG A 109 -14.92 9.90 -6.25
C ARG A 109 -13.51 10.38 -6.57
N LYS A 110 -12.50 9.55 -6.30
CA LYS A 110 -11.09 9.87 -6.52
C LYS A 110 -10.42 8.77 -7.34
N PRO A 111 -10.74 8.66 -8.64
CA PRO A 111 -10.20 7.57 -9.48
C PRO A 111 -8.69 7.68 -9.73
N TYR A 112 -8.12 8.86 -9.54
CA TYR A 112 -6.68 9.13 -9.63
C TYR A 112 -6.17 9.40 -8.22
N SER A 113 -5.85 8.34 -7.49
CA SER A 113 -5.48 8.45 -6.09
C SER A 113 -4.51 7.37 -5.65
N VAL A 114 -3.87 7.61 -4.51
CA VAL A 114 -3.16 6.58 -3.77
C VAL A 114 -4.16 5.95 -2.80
N VAL A 115 -4.33 4.63 -2.85
CA VAL A 115 -5.20 3.90 -1.95
C VAL A 115 -4.33 3.18 -0.93
N LEU A 116 -4.41 3.61 0.31
CA LEU A 116 -3.58 3.14 1.40
C LEU A 116 -4.39 2.23 2.33
N PHE A 117 -3.97 0.97 2.44
CA PHE A 117 -4.56 0.00 3.36
C PHE A 117 -3.60 -0.21 4.53
N ASP A 118 -3.93 0.40 5.68
CA ASP A 118 -3.10 0.26 6.87
C ASP A 118 -3.36 -1.07 7.57
N GLU A 119 -2.30 -1.65 8.13
CA GLU A 119 -2.36 -2.88 8.94
C GLU A 119 -3.03 -4.04 8.20
N ILE A 120 -2.52 -4.35 7.00
CA ILE A 120 -3.10 -5.34 6.10
C ILE A 120 -3.21 -6.74 6.73
N GLU A 121 -2.33 -7.10 7.65
CA GLU A 121 -2.36 -8.39 8.35
C GLU A 121 -3.61 -8.58 9.21
N LYS A 122 -4.32 -7.51 9.54
CA LYS A 122 -5.55 -7.58 10.37
C LYS A 122 -6.81 -7.82 9.55
N ALA A 123 -6.76 -7.69 8.22
CA ALA A 123 -7.94 -7.86 7.39
C ALA A 123 -8.50 -9.29 7.49
N HIS A 124 -9.83 -9.38 7.58
CA HIS A 124 -10.51 -10.67 7.51
C HIS A 124 -10.20 -11.35 6.16
N PRO A 125 -10.08 -12.68 6.09
CA PRO A 125 -9.79 -13.37 4.82
C PRO A 125 -10.73 -12.99 3.66
N ASP A 126 -12.01 -12.75 3.93
CA ASP A 126 -12.97 -12.36 2.89
C ASP A 126 -12.68 -10.94 2.37
N VAL A 127 -12.27 -10.03 3.24
CA VAL A 127 -11.80 -8.70 2.85
C VAL A 127 -10.53 -8.81 2.01
N PHE A 128 -9.62 -9.67 2.43
CA PHE A 128 -8.38 -9.93 1.73
C PHE A 128 -8.63 -10.42 0.29
N ASN A 129 -9.65 -11.25 0.09
CA ASN A 129 -10.04 -11.74 -1.25
C ASN A 129 -10.49 -10.59 -2.17
N VAL A 130 -11.13 -9.55 -1.63
CA VAL A 130 -11.48 -8.35 -2.41
C VAL A 130 -10.21 -7.67 -2.91
N LEU A 131 -9.19 -7.55 -2.05
CA LEU A 131 -7.91 -6.96 -2.45
C LEU A 131 -7.20 -7.77 -3.52
N LEU A 132 -7.24 -9.10 -3.42
CA LEU A 132 -6.69 -9.98 -4.45
C LEU A 132 -7.36 -9.75 -5.80
N GLN A 133 -8.69 -9.56 -5.82
CA GLN A 133 -9.41 -9.27 -7.05
C GLN A 133 -8.97 -7.95 -7.67
N VAL A 134 -8.77 -6.91 -6.86
CA VAL A 134 -8.25 -5.61 -7.33
C VAL A 134 -6.86 -5.79 -7.96
N LEU A 135 -6.00 -6.57 -7.32
CA LEU A 135 -4.64 -6.81 -7.82
C LEU A 135 -4.65 -7.61 -9.13
N ASP A 136 -5.58 -8.57 -9.27
CA ASP A 136 -5.67 -9.42 -10.46
C ASP A 136 -6.36 -8.75 -11.63
N ASP A 137 -7.50 -8.12 -11.38
CA ASP A 137 -8.39 -7.62 -12.43
C ASP A 137 -8.33 -6.11 -12.61
N GLY A 138 -7.77 -5.38 -11.63
CA GLY A 138 -7.74 -3.92 -11.65
C GLY A 138 -9.09 -3.29 -11.41
N ARG A 139 -10.10 -4.07 -11.03
CA ARG A 139 -11.47 -3.60 -10.83
C ARG A 139 -12.23 -4.55 -9.92
N ILE A 140 -13.27 -4.00 -9.28
CA ILE A 140 -14.23 -4.80 -8.51
C ILE A 140 -15.64 -4.33 -8.83
N THR A 141 -16.60 -5.22 -8.64
CA THR A 141 -18.02 -4.89 -8.76
C THR A 141 -18.58 -4.64 -7.36
N ASP A 142 -19.23 -3.49 -7.18
CA ASP A 142 -19.85 -3.17 -5.89
C ASP A 142 -21.19 -3.92 -5.72
N SER A 143 -21.82 -3.75 -4.56
CA SER A 143 -23.08 -4.41 -4.24
C SER A 143 -24.25 -3.98 -5.12
N GLN A 144 -24.13 -2.84 -5.82
CA GLN A 144 -25.15 -2.32 -6.72
C GLN A 144 -24.90 -2.74 -8.17
N GLY A 145 -23.93 -3.62 -8.40
CA GLY A 145 -23.60 -4.12 -9.73
C GLY A 145 -22.73 -3.18 -10.56
N ARG A 146 -22.24 -2.09 -9.99
CA ARG A 146 -21.40 -1.14 -10.72
C ARG A 146 -19.95 -1.54 -10.62
N THR A 147 -19.21 -1.41 -11.71
CA THR A 147 -17.76 -1.67 -11.73
C THR A 147 -16.99 -0.45 -11.26
N VAL A 148 -16.07 -0.65 -10.35
CA VAL A 148 -15.14 0.37 -9.87
C VAL A 148 -13.75 0.01 -10.37
N ASP A 149 -13.12 0.93 -11.10
CA ASP A 149 -11.84 0.71 -11.77
C ASP A 149 -10.70 1.32 -10.95
N PHE A 150 -9.64 0.53 -10.76
CA PHE A 150 -8.45 0.93 -10.00
C PHE A 150 -7.22 1.15 -10.90
N LYS A 151 -7.39 1.16 -12.23
CA LYS A 151 -6.27 1.27 -13.18
C LYS A 151 -5.45 2.55 -13.05
N ASN A 152 -6.03 3.61 -12.52
CA ASN A 152 -5.37 4.90 -12.34
C ASN A 152 -4.94 5.15 -10.89
N THR A 153 -4.97 4.11 -10.05
CA THR A 153 -4.59 4.21 -8.65
C THR A 153 -3.23 3.57 -8.39
N ILE A 154 -2.62 3.96 -7.28
CA ILE A 154 -1.49 3.26 -6.69
C ILE A 154 -1.97 2.64 -5.40
N LEU A 155 -1.80 1.32 -5.26
CA LEU A 155 -2.18 0.60 -4.05
C LEU A 155 -0.99 0.46 -3.13
N ILE A 156 -1.16 0.87 -1.88
CA ILE A 156 -0.13 0.71 -0.86
C ILE A 156 -0.76 0.00 0.33
N MET A 157 -0.16 -1.10 0.74
CA MET A 157 -0.55 -1.83 1.93
C MET A 157 0.58 -1.69 2.95
N THR A 158 0.27 -1.43 4.21
CA THR A 158 1.26 -1.35 5.26
C THR A 158 1.11 -2.52 6.23
N SER A 159 2.22 -2.95 6.81
CA SER A 159 2.25 -3.99 7.83
C SER A 159 3.46 -3.77 8.74
N ASN A 160 3.30 -4.14 10.01
CA ASN A 160 4.43 -4.17 10.94
C ASN A 160 4.99 -5.59 11.14
N ILE A 161 4.53 -6.56 10.33
CA ILE A 161 5.08 -7.91 10.35
C ILE A 161 6.58 -7.83 10.06
N GLY A 162 7.39 -8.51 10.88
CA GLY A 162 8.83 -8.53 10.71
C GLY A 162 9.55 -7.29 11.22
N SER A 163 8.85 -6.29 11.77
CA SER A 163 9.46 -5.04 12.24
C SER A 163 10.56 -5.27 13.28
N GLN A 164 10.41 -6.26 14.13
CA GLN A 164 11.42 -6.56 15.15
C GLN A 164 12.76 -6.98 14.52
N TYR A 165 12.70 -7.76 13.44
CA TYR A 165 13.91 -8.15 12.70
C TYR A 165 14.57 -6.95 12.02
N LEU A 166 13.79 -5.99 11.56
CA LEU A 166 14.32 -4.76 10.98
C LEU A 166 15.02 -3.91 12.05
N LEU A 167 14.43 -3.82 13.23
CA LEU A 167 15.02 -3.08 14.36
C LEU A 167 16.31 -3.74 14.84
N ASP A 168 16.29 -5.07 15.02
CA ASP A 168 17.44 -5.80 15.58
C ASP A 168 18.60 -5.95 14.59
N GLY A 169 18.31 -5.98 13.30
CA GLY A 169 19.29 -6.22 12.25
C GLY A 169 19.91 -4.98 11.63
N MET A 170 19.54 -3.79 12.11
CA MET A 170 20.05 -2.54 11.54
C MET A 170 21.38 -2.16 12.22
N ASP A 171 22.38 -1.77 11.41
CA ASP A 171 23.64 -1.23 11.90
C ASP A 171 23.53 0.29 12.14
N ASP A 172 24.63 0.92 12.59
CA ASP A 172 24.67 2.35 12.90
C ASP A 172 24.44 3.25 11.66
N HIS A 173 24.63 2.70 10.48
CA HIS A 173 24.46 3.42 9.20
C HIS A 173 23.11 3.15 8.52
N GLY A 174 22.21 2.41 9.18
CA GLY A 174 20.90 2.09 8.64
C GLY A 174 20.86 0.91 7.68
N ASN A 175 21.94 0.14 7.57
CA ASN A 175 21.96 -1.05 6.73
C ASN A 175 21.37 -2.24 7.50
N ILE A 176 20.51 -3.00 6.84
CA ILE A 176 19.88 -4.18 7.42
C ILE A 176 20.60 -5.42 6.92
N SER A 177 21.00 -6.31 7.84
CA SER A 177 21.70 -7.53 7.48
C SER A 177 20.86 -8.42 6.56
N GLU A 178 21.52 -9.19 5.68
CA GLU A 178 20.84 -10.15 4.82
C GLU A 178 20.08 -11.20 5.63
N GLU A 179 20.63 -11.61 6.76
CA GLU A 179 19.99 -12.56 7.67
C GLU A 179 18.64 -11.98 8.17
N SER A 180 18.63 -10.73 8.62
CA SER A 180 17.40 -10.08 9.08
C SER A 180 16.39 -9.89 7.96
N GLN A 181 16.84 -9.53 6.76
CA GLN A 181 15.95 -9.44 5.59
C GLN A 181 15.31 -10.79 5.27
N THR A 182 16.08 -11.87 5.36
CA THR A 182 15.56 -13.23 5.15
C THR A 182 14.53 -13.61 6.19
N MET A 183 14.75 -13.25 7.45
CA MET A 183 13.79 -13.50 8.53
C MET A 183 12.49 -12.73 8.34
N VAL A 184 12.57 -11.50 7.87
CA VAL A 184 11.38 -10.69 7.53
C VAL A 184 10.58 -11.37 6.42
N MET A 185 11.23 -11.80 5.34
CA MET A 185 10.57 -12.47 4.23
C MET A 185 9.95 -13.80 4.63
N ASN A 186 10.61 -14.56 5.51
CA ASN A 186 10.05 -15.80 6.04
C ASN A 186 8.79 -15.54 6.87
N ASP A 187 8.80 -14.48 7.69
CA ASP A 187 7.65 -14.09 8.49
C ASP A 187 6.47 -13.65 7.59
N LEU A 188 6.74 -12.91 6.53
CA LEU A 188 5.72 -12.56 5.53
C LEU A 188 5.08 -13.79 4.90
N ARG A 189 5.90 -14.76 4.49
CA ARG A 189 5.40 -15.99 3.86
C ARG A 189 4.58 -16.84 4.81
N ALA A 190 4.82 -16.71 6.12
CA ALA A 190 4.02 -17.39 7.14
C ALA A 190 2.65 -16.73 7.35
N HIS A 191 2.52 -15.43 7.06
CA HIS A 191 1.29 -14.67 7.29
C HIS A 191 0.45 -14.43 6.04
N PHE A 192 1.08 -14.34 4.86
CA PHE A 192 0.41 -14.01 3.60
C PHE A 192 0.58 -15.13 2.58
N ARG A 193 -0.48 -15.38 1.83
CA ARG A 193 -0.46 -16.40 0.77
C ARG A 193 0.51 -15.99 -0.36
N PRO A 194 1.19 -16.97 -1.00
CA PRO A 194 2.09 -16.66 -2.11
C PRO A 194 1.44 -15.89 -3.25
N GLU A 195 0.18 -16.19 -3.59
CA GLU A 195 -0.52 -15.47 -4.66
C GLU A 195 -0.69 -13.99 -4.37
N PHE A 196 -0.81 -13.59 -3.10
CA PHE A 196 -0.84 -12.18 -2.74
C PHE A 196 0.53 -11.53 -2.95
N LEU A 197 1.57 -12.10 -2.35
CA LEU A 197 2.91 -11.53 -2.40
C LEU A 197 3.45 -11.45 -3.84
N ASN A 198 3.11 -12.44 -4.67
CA ASN A 198 3.58 -12.50 -6.06
C ASN A 198 2.90 -11.48 -6.97
N ARG A 199 1.74 -10.95 -6.58
CA ARG A 199 1.02 -9.94 -7.36
C ARG A 199 1.48 -8.52 -7.07
N LEU A 200 2.23 -8.33 -6.00
CA LEU A 200 2.76 -7.02 -5.66
C LEU A 200 3.94 -6.67 -6.56
N ASP A 201 4.05 -5.42 -6.95
CA ASP A 201 5.21 -4.95 -7.71
C ASP A 201 6.47 -5.00 -6.87
N GLU A 202 6.39 -4.54 -5.62
CA GLU A 202 7.51 -4.54 -4.70
C GLU A 202 7.04 -4.68 -3.25
N THR A 203 7.87 -5.34 -2.45
CA THR A 203 7.78 -5.33 -0.99
C THR A 203 8.94 -4.49 -0.48
N ILE A 204 8.64 -3.43 0.26
CA ILE A 204 9.64 -2.44 0.65
C ILE A 204 9.81 -2.46 2.16
N MET A 205 11.05 -2.66 2.60
CA MET A 205 11.41 -2.66 4.00
C MET A 205 11.81 -1.25 4.42
N PHE A 206 10.97 -0.60 5.22
CA PHE A 206 11.28 0.72 5.77
C PHE A 206 12.22 0.54 6.95
N LYS A 207 13.29 1.29 6.91
CA LYS A 207 14.34 1.23 7.93
C LYS A 207 14.00 2.17 9.08
N PRO A 208 14.28 1.77 10.34
CA PRO A 208 14.24 2.73 11.45
C PRO A 208 15.17 3.90 11.16
N LEU A 209 14.84 5.08 11.68
CA LEU A 209 15.65 6.27 11.44
C LEU A 209 16.98 6.16 12.22
N THR A 210 18.07 6.53 11.53
CA THR A 210 19.40 6.63 12.13
C THR A 210 19.62 8.04 12.71
N LYS A 211 20.73 8.24 13.45
CA LYS A 211 21.12 9.58 13.90
C LYS A 211 21.33 10.53 12.73
N ASP A 212 21.93 10.05 11.65
CA ASP A 212 22.15 10.85 10.44
C ASP A 212 20.83 11.33 9.85
N ASN A 213 19.81 10.46 9.81
CA ASN A 213 18.47 10.81 9.32
C ASN A 213 17.80 11.85 10.22
N ILE A 214 17.99 11.79 11.54
CA ILE A 214 17.41 12.76 12.46
C ILE A 214 18.00 14.14 12.21
N TYR A 215 19.30 14.26 11.94
CA TYR A 215 19.92 15.53 11.59
C TYR A 215 19.36 16.13 10.30
N ASP A 216 19.02 15.29 9.33
CA ASP A 216 18.43 15.74 8.06
C ASP A 216 17.00 16.27 8.22
N ILE A 217 16.27 15.80 9.24
CA ILE A 217 14.90 16.20 9.53
C ILE A 217 14.87 17.55 10.26
N ILE A 218 15.86 17.82 11.10
CA ILE A 218 16.01 19.07 11.83
C ILE A 218 16.56 20.16 10.92
#